data_c4167ae0491caa772cf68783574aab77
#
_entry.id   c4167ae0491caa772cf68783574aab77
#
_cell.length_a   1.000
_cell.length_b   1.000
_cell.length_c   1.000
_cell.angle_alpha   90.00
_cell.angle_beta   90.00
_cell.angle_gamma   90.00
#
_symmetry.space_group_name_H-M   'P 1'
#
loop_
_entity.id
_entity.type
_entity.pdbx_description
1 polymer ?
#
loop_
_entity_poly.entity_id
_entity_poly.type
_entity_poly.pdbx_seq_one_letter_code
_entity_poly.pdbx_strand_id
1 'polypeptide(L)'
;VMECMALQPQYQSLSELRMVRSNVGVITNARPDHLDVMGPGEEDVALALAGSTPVKGDLFTAERDLLQTFDHSCKDRNSTLHGVTLDEVEAISDDTMSKFQYAEHKENVALALKICQHLGVERAAALEGMTALEPEAGAMQVLHINYFKREIVFVNGFAANDPESTGKIWENMVEKFGENRRRIMLINCRADRPHR
;
A
#
# COMPACT_ATOMS: atom_id res chain seq x y z
N VAL A 1 -6.28 9.81 -10.91
CA VAL A 1 -5.23 9.39 -9.98
C VAL A 1 -4.00 9.02 -10.81
N MET A 2 -2.80 9.37 -10.33
CA MET A 2 -1.53 9.09 -11.00
C MET A 2 -0.54 8.58 -9.94
N GLU A 3 0.14 7.48 -10.23
CA GLU A 3 1.20 6.93 -9.38
C GLU A 3 2.54 7.58 -9.73
N CYS A 4 3.35 7.91 -8.73
CA CYS A 4 4.71 8.38 -8.92
C CYS A 4 5.65 7.19 -9.11
N MET A 5 6.11 6.95 -10.33
CA MET A 5 7.03 5.86 -10.67
C MET A 5 8.52 6.23 -10.46
N ALA A 6 8.81 7.45 -10.03
CA ALA A 6 10.17 7.88 -9.78
C ALA A 6 10.69 7.29 -8.46
N LEU A 7 11.85 6.63 -8.49
CA LEU A 7 12.49 6.07 -7.29
C LEU A 7 13.49 7.05 -6.67
N GLN A 8 14.26 7.74 -7.51
CA GLN A 8 15.26 8.67 -7.00
C GLN A 8 14.59 9.90 -6.37
N PRO A 9 15.03 10.36 -5.17
CA PRO A 9 14.40 11.48 -4.44
C PRO A 9 14.26 12.74 -5.26
N GLN A 10 15.31 13.07 -6.03
CA GLN A 10 15.33 14.24 -6.91
C GLN A 10 14.27 14.17 -8.02
N TYR A 11 13.98 12.96 -8.56
CA TYR A 11 12.98 12.80 -9.61
C TYR A 11 11.56 12.78 -9.04
N GLN A 12 11.35 12.27 -7.83
CA GLN A 12 10.07 12.41 -7.15
C GLN A 12 9.71 13.88 -6.96
N SER A 13 10.63 14.66 -6.44
CA SER A 13 10.46 16.10 -6.25
C SER A 13 10.26 16.85 -7.57
N LEU A 14 11.06 16.50 -8.60
CA LEU A 14 10.94 17.12 -9.92
C LEU A 14 9.58 16.79 -10.56
N SER A 15 9.13 15.53 -10.46
CA SER A 15 7.83 15.10 -10.98
C SER A 15 6.71 15.91 -10.36
N GLU A 16 6.69 16.06 -9.03
CA GLU A 16 5.65 16.85 -8.36
C GLU A 16 5.74 18.34 -8.72
N LEU A 17 6.92 18.96 -8.56
CA LEU A 17 7.07 20.39 -8.68
C LEU A 17 6.96 20.92 -10.12
N ARG A 18 7.29 20.10 -11.12
CA ARG A 18 7.40 20.54 -12.51
C ARG A 18 6.42 19.90 -13.48
N MET A 19 5.95 18.68 -13.15
CA MET A 19 5.12 17.91 -14.08
C MET A 19 3.68 17.77 -13.57
N VAL A 20 3.47 17.13 -12.41
CA VAL A 20 2.14 16.77 -11.90
C VAL A 20 1.48 17.97 -11.24
N ARG A 21 2.14 18.62 -10.29
CA ARG A 21 1.62 19.75 -9.51
C ARG A 21 0.27 19.40 -8.89
N SER A 22 0.25 18.35 -8.11
CA SER A 22 -0.98 17.81 -7.53
C SER A 22 -1.62 18.78 -6.53
N ASN A 23 -2.95 18.76 -6.44
CA ASN A 23 -3.70 19.40 -5.37
C ASN A 23 -3.81 18.48 -4.15
N VAL A 24 -3.87 17.17 -4.40
CA VAL A 24 -3.95 16.12 -3.39
C VAL A 24 -2.82 15.13 -3.64
N GLY A 25 -1.91 15.01 -2.69
CA GLY A 25 -0.85 14.01 -2.66
C GLY A 25 -1.22 12.89 -1.68
N VAL A 26 -0.72 11.69 -1.97
CA VAL A 26 -0.93 10.52 -1.11
C VAL A 26 0.38 9.79 -0.94
N ILE A 27 0.77 9.55 0.32
CA ILE A 27 1.88 8.67 0.69
C ILE A 27 1.31 7.61 1.63
N THR A 28 1.29 6.36 1.21
CA THR A 28 0.67 5.28 2.00
C THR A 28 1.45 5.02 3.28
N ASN A 29 2.75 4.78 3.16
CA ASN A 29 3.68 4.56 4.27
C ASN A 29 5.11 4.81 3.78
N ALA A 30 6.08 4.77 4.71
CA ALA A 30 7.51 4.92 4.44
C ALA A 30 8.30 3.65 4.81
N ARG A 31 7.72 2.48 4.63
CA ARG A 31 8.39 1.21 4.90
C ARG A 31 9.64 1.04 4.04
N PRO A 32 10.63 0.26 4.51
CA PRO A 32 11.86 0.02 3.77
C PRO A 32 11.59 -0.58 2.38
N ASP A 33 11.77 0.21 1.35
CA ASP A 33 11.75 -0.23 -0.04
C ASP A 33 12.77 0.59 -0.84
N HIS A 34 13.37 -0.01 -1.86
CA HIS A 34 14.37 0.64 -2.69
C HIS A 34 15.49 1.36 -1.90
N LEU A 35 15.98 0.73 -0.83
CA LEU A 35 16.99 1.30 0.05
C LEU A 35 18.31 1.61 -0.66
N ASP A 36 18.60 0.93 -1.77
CA ASP A 36 19.73 1.20 -2.66
C ASP A 36 19.63 2.54 -3.38
N VAL A 37 18.45 3.14 -3.45
CA VAL A 37 18.17 4.39 -4.16
C VAL A 37 17.70 5.50 -3.23
N MET A 38 16.79 5.18 -2.29
CA MET A 38 16.17 6.17 -1.41
C MET A 38 16.99 6.44 -0.15
N GLY A 39 17.83 5.48 0.26
CA GLY A 39 18.69 5.59 1.43
C GLY A 39 18.59 4.37 2.35
N PRO A 40 19.56 4.21 3.28
CA PRO A 40 19.73 2.97 4.03
C PRO A 40 18.64 2.68 5.08
N GLY A 41 17.82 3.66 5.44
CA GLY A 41 16.82 3.52 6.50
C GLY A 41 15.44 4.06 6.15
N GLU A 42 14.48 3.81 7.03
CA GLU A 42 13.08 4.26 6.88
C GLU A 42 12.97 5.79 6.85
N GLU A 43 13.79 6.48 7.64
CA GLU A 43 13.84 7.95 7.65
C GLU A 43 14.24 8.51 6.28
N ASP A 44 15.22 7.87 5.62
CA ASP A 44 15.66 8.27 4.29
C ASP A 44 14.56 8.02 3.24
N VAL A 45 13.84 6.90 3.36
CA VAL A 45 12.67 6.61 2.52
C VAL A 45 11.60 7.69 2.72
N ALA A 46 11.29 8.05 3.96
CA ALA A 46 10.33 9.12 4.25
C ALA A 46 10.75 10.46 3.67
N LEU A 47 12.04 10.82 3.78
CA LEU A 47 12.60 12.04 3.20
C LEU A 47 12.51 12.02 1.67
N ALA A 48 12.79 10.88 1.03
CA ALA A 48 12.64 10.71 -0.41
C ALA A 48 11.19 10.91 -0.87
N LEU A 49 10.25 10.23 -0.20
CA LEU A 49 8.82 10.31 -0.49
C LEU A 49 8.25 11.71 -0.22
N ALA A 50 8.76 12.42 0.80
CA ALA A 50 8.38 13.80 1.10
C ALA A 50 8.64 14.75 -0.07
N GLY A 51 9.53 14.37 -1.01
CA GLY A 51 9.72 15.06 -2.29
C GLY A 51 8.46 15.13 -3.16
N SER A 52 7.47 14.27 -2.95
CA SER A 52 6.19 14.27 -3.66
C SER A 52 5.06 15.04 -2.96
N THR A 53 5.35 15.74 -1.86
CA THR A 53 4.37 16.61 -1.19
C THR A 53 3.87 17.70 -2.15
N PRO A 54 2.56 17.94 -2.27
CA PRO A 54 2.00 19.03 -3.07
C PRO A 54 2.50 20.42 -2.63
N VAL A 55 2.36 21.40 -3.49
CA VAL A 55 2.57 22.82 -3.13
C VAL A 55 1.22 23.49 -2.98
N LYS A 56 0.92 24.04 -1.80
CA LYS A 56 -0.36 24.69 -1.47
C LYS A 56 -1.55 23.74 -1.70
N GLY A 57 -1.38 22.48 -1.34
CA GLY A 57 -2.37 21.42 -1.48
C GLY A 57 -2.53 20.63 -0.19
N ASP A 58 -3.01 19.42 -0.32
CA ASP A 58 -3.27 18.51 0.78
C ASP A 58 -2.45 17.22 0.63
N LEU A 59 -1.73 16.82 1.68
CA LEU A 59 -1.01 15.56 1.73
C LEU A 59 -1.72 14.61 2.68
N PHE A 60 -2.10 13.44 2.19
CA PHE A 60 -2.70 12.37 2.96
C PHE A 60 -1.71 11.23 3.19
N THR A 61 -1.67 10.69 4.41
CA THR A 61 -0.80 9.57 4.71
C THR A 61 -1.37 8.65 5.80
N ALA A 62 -1.09 7.34 5.68
CA ALA A 62 -1.30 6.38 6.75
C ALA A 62 -0.02 6.13 7.58
N GLU A 63 1.10 6.77 7.21
CA GLU A 63 2.33 6.76 8.01
C GLU A 63 2.11 7.49 9.34
N ARG A 64 2.58 6.89 10.44
CA ARG A 64 2.41 7.44 11.78
C ARG A 64 3.73 7.68 12.50
N ASP A 65 4.69 6.80 12.32
CA ASP A 65 5.95 6.86 13.05
C ASP A 65 6.86 7.98 12.52
N LEU A 66 6.82 8.21 11.20
CA LEU A 66 7.61 9.23 10.51
C LEU A 66 6.78 10.46 10.09
N LEU A 67 5.63 10.67 10.74
CA LEU A 67 4.70 11.77 10.42
C LEU A 67 5.35 13.15 10.49
N GLN A 68 6.36 13.33 11.35
CA GLN A 68 7.08 14.60 11.48
C GLN A 68 7.83 15.01 10.21
N THR A 69 8.35 14.04 9.46
CA THR A 69 9.02 14.30 8.17
C THR A 69 8.03 14.87 7.15
N PHE A 70 6.83 14.32 7.09
CA PHE A 70 5.77 14.82 6.21
C PHE A 70 5.18 16.15 6.66
N ASP A 71 5.03 16.35 7.98
CA ASP A 71 4.60 17.64 8.53
C ASP A 71 5.61 18.76 8.18
N HIS A 72 6.91 18.47 8.28
CA HIS A 72 7.94 19.41 7.87
C HIS A 72 7.85 19.77 6.39
N SER A 73 7.74 18.78 5.52
CA SER A 73 7.61 19.03 4.08
C SER A 73 6.32 19.77 3.71
N CYS A 74 5.22 19.53 4.42
CA CYS A 74 3.98 20.27 4.24
C CYS A 74 4.13 21.74 4.63
N LYS A 75 4.81 22.03 5.76
CA LYS A 75 5.11 23.40 6.20
C LYS A 75 5.95 24.14 5.16
N ASP A 76 7.00 23.53 4.65
CA ASP A 76 7.88 24.10 3.61
C ASP A 76 7.12 24.43 2.32
N ARG A 77 6.11 23.63 1.99
CA ARG A 77 5.32 23.78 0.75
C ARG A 77 3.99 24.52 0.94
N ASN A 78 3.71 25.00 2.15
CA ASN A 78 2.43 25.63 2.52
C ASN A 78 1.23 24.71 2.23
N SER A 79 1.37 23.44 2.56
CA SER A 79 0.37 22.40 2.37
C SER A 79 -0.18 21.91 3.70
N THR A 80 -1.33 21.26 3.69
CA THR A 80 -1.95 20.69 4.87
C THR A 80 -1.67 19.20 4.93
N LEU A 81 -1.26 18.70 6.09
CA LEU A 81 -1.06 17.28 6.35
C LEU A 81 -2.32 16.65 6.95
N HIS A 82 -2.76 15.53 6.38
CA HIS A 82 -3.88 14.72 6.85
C HIS A 82 -3.41 13.29 7.15
N GLY A 83 -2.95 13.06 8.38
CA GLY A 83 -2.56 11.72 8.85
C GLY A 83 -3.80 10.87 9.21
N VAL A 84 -3.75 9.58 8.93
CA VAL A 84 -4.74 8.61 9.42
C VAL A 84 -4.46 8.28 10.87
N THR A 85 -5.48 8.35 11.72
CA THR A 85 -5.38 8.02 13.15
C THR A 85 -5.63 6.53 13.39
N LEU A 86 -5.22 6.03 14.56
CA LEU A 86 -5.52 4.65 14.99
C LEU A 86 -7.03 4.42 15.06
N ASP A 87 -7.78 5.37 15.61
CA ASP A 87 -9.24 5.27 15.74
C ASP A 87 -9.92 5.13 14.37
N GLU A 88 -9.42 5.84 13.34
CA GLU A 88 -9.92 5.72 11.97
C GLU A 88 -9.64 4.33 11.37
N VAL A 89 -8.50 3.72 11.70
CA VAL A 89 -8.16 2.36 11.28
C VAL A 89 -9.02 1.33 12.01
N GLU A 90 -9.18 1.46 13.33
CA GLU A 90 -10.00 0.57 14.16
C GLU A 90 -11.49 0.65 13.81
N ALA A 91 -11.95 1.80 13.34
CA ALA A 91 -13.31 1.98 12.83
C ALA A 91 -13.62 1.18 11.54
N ILE A 92 -12.61 0.58 10.91
CA ILE A 92 -12.80 -0.35 9.78
C ILE A 92 -13.11 -1.73 10.34
N SER A 93 -14.36 -2.15 10.28
CA SER A 93 -14.81 -3.45 10.78
C SER A 93 -14.30 -4.61 9.93
N ASP A 94 -14.18 -5.78 10.54
CA ASP A 94 -13.81 -7.00 9.83
C ASP A 94 -14.89 -7.41 8.80
N ASP A 95 -16.16 -7.08 9.05
CA ASP A 95 -17.24 -7.22 8.05
C ASP A 95 -16.96 -6.37 6.80
N THR A 96 -16.48 -5.15 6.98
CA THR A 96 -16.07 -4.31 5.84
C THR A 96 -14.90 -4.93 5.10
N MET A 97 -13.87 -5.41 5.81
CA MET A 97 -12.70 -6.03 5.20
C MET A 97 -13.04 -7.33 4.47
N SER A 98 -14.02 -8.10 4.96
CA SER A 98 -14.44 -9.34 4.31
C SER A 98 -15.11 -9.16 2.93
N LYS A 99 -15.53 -7.94 2.59
CA LYS A 99 -16.15 -7.61 1.30
C LYS A 99 -15.14 -7.40 0.18
N PHE A 100 -13.86 -7.18 0.52
CA PHE A 100 -12.82 -7.08 -0.49
C PHE A 100 -12.52 -8.45 -1.10
N GLN A 101 -12.38 -8.49 -2.42
CA GLN A 101 -12.09 -9.72 -3.17
C GLN A 101 -10.60 -10.13 -3.09
N TYR A 102 -9.77 -9.30 -2.46
CA TYR A 102 -8.33 -9.48 -2.28
C TYR A 102 -7.93 -9.10 -0.85
N ALA A 103 -6.71 -9.44 -0.45
CA ALA A 103 -6.19 -9.00 0.84
C ALA A 103 -5.84 -7.52 0.80
N GLU A 104 -6.55 -6.75 1.62
CA GLU A 104 -6.32 -5.32 1.79
C GLU A 104 -5.97 -5.02 3.25
N HIS A 105 -5.34 -3.89 3.49
CA HIS A 105 -4.98 -3.41 4.83
C HIS A 105 -5.95 -2.32 5.31
N LYS A 106 -6.35 -2.39 6.58
CA LYS A 106 -7.27 -1.40 7.18
C LYS A 106 -6.75 0.03 7.06
N GLU A 107 -5.43 0.21 7.14
CA GLU A 107 -4.75 1.49 6.97
C GLU A 107 -5.00 2.10 5.59
N ASN A 108 -4.91 1.29 4.54
CA ASN A 108 -5.14 1.75 3.17
C ASN A 108 -6.61 2.13 2.96
N VAL A 109 -7.53 1.32 3.51
CA VAL A 109 -8.96 1.60 3.45
C VAL A 109 -9.30 2.89 4.20
N ALA A 110 -8.75 3.09 5.39
CA ALA A 110 -8.93 4.31 6.17
C ALA A 110 -8.39 5.54 5.45
N LEU A 111 -7.19 5.42 4.85
CA LEU A 111 -6.58 6.47 4.05
C LEU A 111 -7.45 6.85 2.84
N ALA A 112 -7.90 5.86 2.08
CA ALA A 112 -8.75 6.07 0.92
C ALA A 112 -10.09 6.71 1.30
N LEU A 113 -10.71 6.28 2.42
CA LEU A 113 -11.94 6.89 2.94
C LEU A 113 -11.73 8.35 3.35
N LYS A 114 -10.62 8.66 3.99
CA LYS A 114 -10.28 10.04 4.40
C LYS A 114 -10.12 10.96 3.18
N ILE A 115 -9.49 10.47 2.12
CA ILE A 115 -9.36 11.18 0.85
C ILE A 115 -10.74 11.36 0.20
N CYS A 116 -11.53 10.31 0.11
CA CYS A 116 -12.89 10.36 -0.44
C CYS A 116 -13.76 11.38 0.29
N GLN A 117 -13.73 11.39 1.62
CA GLN A 117 -14.43 12.37 2.44
C GLN A 117 -13.99 13.81 2.15
N HIS A 118 -12.69 14.04 2.04
CA HIS A 118 -12.13 15.35 1.68
C HIS A 118 -12.63 15.83 0.29
N LEU A 119 -12.78 14.89 -0.64
CA LEU A 119 -13.30 15.16 -1.98
C LEU A 119 -14.84 15.20 -2.06
N GLY A 120 -15.54 15.12 -0.94
CA GLY A 120 -17.00 15.18 -0.87
C GLY A 120 -17.71 13.88 -1.28
N VAL A 121 -17.00 12.74 -1.31
CA VAL A 121 -17.58 11.43 -1.58
C VAL A 121 -18.07 10.80 -0.27
N GLU A 122 -19.34 10.42 -0.26
CA GLU A 122 -19.96 9.77 0.91
C GLU A 122 -19.30 8.42 1.21
N ARG A 123 -19.12 8.11 2.53
CA ARG A 123 -18.44 6.90 3.00
C ARG A 123 -19.02 5.61 2.39
N ALA A 124 -20.36 5.54 2.30
CA ALA A 124 -21.01 4.33 1.75
C ALA A 124 -20.67 4.13 0.27
N ALA A 125 -20.73 5.20 -0.53
CA ALA A 125 -20.36 5.16 -1.94
C ALA A 125 -18.88 4.83 -2.15
N ALA A 126 -18.00 5.38 -1.30
CA ALA A 126 -16.58 5.07 -1.35
C ALA A 126 -16.29 3.58 -1.07
N LEU A 127 -16.90 3.01 -0.03
CA LEU A 127 -16.75 1.59 0.30
C LEU A 127 -17.33 0.68 -0.78
N GLU A 128 -18.50 1.02 -1.33
CA GLU A 128 -19.10 0.28 -2.44
C GLU A 128 -18.16 0.27 -3.65
N GLY A 129 -17.60 1.43 -4.02
CA GLY A 129 -16.64 1.52 -5.11
C GLY A 129 -15.37 0.70 -4.88
N MET A 130 -14.79 0.76 -3.66
CA MET A 130 -13.58 0.00 -3.32
C MET A 130 -13.80 -1.52 -3.36
N THR A 131 -14.93 -1.99 -2.83
CA THR A 131 -15.23 -3.44 -2.76
C THR A 131 -15.72 -4.03 -4.07
N ALA A 132 -16.21 -3.20 -5.00
CA ALA A 132 -16.63 -3.60 -6.33
C ALA A 132 -15.46 -3.72 -7.33
N LEU A 133 -14.27 -3.20 -6.98
CA LEU A 133 -13.11 -3.29 -7.87
C LEU A 133 -12.63 -4.74 -8.00
N GLU A 134 -12.43 -5.15 -9.25
CA GLU A 134 -11.71 -6.39 -9.52
C GLU A 134 -10.25 -6.23 -9.12
N PRO A 135 -9.67 -7.23 -8.43
CA PRO A 135 -8.27 -7.17 -8.04
C PRO A 135 -7.36 -7.09 -9.26
N GLU A 136 -6.34 -6.25 -9.19
CA GLU A 136 -5.33 -6.19 -10.24
C GLU A 136 -4.63 -7.55 -10.44
N ALA A 137 -4.13 -7.78 -11.63
CA ALA A 137 -3.35 -8.98 -11.93
C ALA A 137 -2.09 -9.00 -11.04
N GLY A 138 -2.03 -9.95 -10.12
CA GLY A 138 -0.96 -10.07 -9.13
C GLY A 138 -1.38 -9.74 -7.70
N ALA A 139 -2.51 -9.07 -7.47
CA ALA A 139 -3.06 -8.93 -6.12
C ALA A 139 -3.26 -10.31 -5.48
N MET A 140 -3.04 -10.39 -4.16
CA MET A 140 -3.15 -11.67 -3.46
C MET A 140 -4.57 -12.24 -3.57
N GLN A 141 -4.66 -13.41 -4.20
CA GLN A 141 -5.91 -14.16 -4.38
C GLN A 141 -5.76 -15.58 -3.86
N VAL A 142 -6.81 -16.10 -3.28
CA VAL A 142 -6.89 -17.51 -2.87
C VAL A 142 -7.87 -18.22 -3.79
N LEU A 143 -7.36 -19.18 -4.55
CA LEU A 143 -8.15 -19.97 -5.52
C LEU A 143 -8.26 -21.42 -5.04
N HIS A 144 -9.46 -21.93 -5.02
CA HIS A 144 -9.74 -23.34 -4.76
C HIS A 144 -9.86 -24.10 -6.08
N ILE A 145 -8.91 -24.96 -6.38
CA ILE A 145 -8.81 -25.71 -7.64
C ILE A 145 -9.05 -27.18 -7.38
N ASN A 146 -10.03 -27.75 -8.04
CA ASN A 146 -10.26 -29.20 -8.05
C ASN A 146 -9.55 -29.82 -9.25
N TYR A 147 -8.49 -30.61 -8.99
CA TYR A 147 -7.72 -31.27 -10.02
C TYR A 147 -7.57 -32.75 -9.73
N PHE A 148 -8.11 -33.61 -10.59
CA PHE A 148 -8.11 -35.07 -10.43
C PHE A 148 -8.54 -35.54 -9.03
N LYS A 149 -9.68 -35.07 -8.53
CA LYS A 149 -10.22 -35.35 -7.18
C LYS A 149 -9.32 -34.88 -6.01
N ARG A 150 -8.36 -34.00 -6.28
CA ARG A 150 -7.54 -33.33 -5.26
C ARG A 150 -7.96 -31.88 -5.18
N GLU A 151 -8.20 -31.42 -3.99
CA GLU A 151 -8.39 -30.00 -3.72
C GLU A 151 -7.03 -29.32 -3.53
N ILE A 152 -6.75 -28.34 -4.37
CA ILE A 152 -5.55 -27.50 -4.29
C ILE A 152 -6.02 -26.10 -3.87
N VAL A 153 -5.43 -25.57 -2.80
CA VAL A 153 -5.54 -24.15 -2.46
C VAL A 153 -4.34 -23.46 -3.08
N PHE A 154 -4.58 -22.70 -4.13
CA PHE A 154 -3.54 -21.91 -4.77
C PHE A 154 -3.63 -20.45 -4.30
N VAL A 155 -2.55 -19.97 -3.70
CA VAL A 155 -2.41 -18.58 -3.25
C VAL A 155 -1.53 -17.84 -4.24
N ASN A 156 -2.12 -16.89 -4.96
CA ASN A 156 -1.38 -15.98 -5.80
C ASN A 156 -0.86 -14.83 -4.94
N GLY A 157 0.42 -14.83 -4.62
CA GLY A 157 1.11 -13.80 -3.86
C GLY A 157 2.19 -13.08 -4.67
N PHE A 158 2.14 -13.13 -6.01
CA PHE A 158 3.20 -12.61 -6.88
C PHE A 158 3.37 -11.09 -6.86
N ALA A 159 2.43 -10.34 -6.27
CA ALA A 159 2.59 -8.91 -6.04
C ALA A 159 3.54 -8.59 -4.87
N ALA A 160 3.73 -9.52 -3.93
CA ALA A 160 4.72 -9.36 -2.87
C ALA A 160 6.13 -9.37 -3.48
N ASN A 161 6.85 -8.28 -3.32
CA ASN A 161 8.15 -8.06 -3.94
C ASN A 161 9.29 -7.96 -2.92
N ASP A 162 9.01 -8.24 -1.65
CA ASP A 162 9.97 -8.24 -0.55
C ASP A 162 9.83 -9.49 0.34
N PRO A 163 10.89 -9.89 1.06
CA PRO A 163 10.88 -11.11 1.88
C PRO A 163 9.90 -11.04 3.06
N GLU A 164 9.69 -9.87 3.66
CA GLU A 164 8.82 -9.70 4.82
C GLU A 164 7.35 -9.89 4.44
N SER A 165 6.91 -9.21 3.38
CA SER A 165 5.54 -9.37 2.85
C SER A 165 5.28 -10.80 2.40
N THR A 166 6.25 -11.43 1.72
CA THR A 166 6.17 -12.85 1.31
C THR A 166 6.05 -13.78 2.52
N GLY A 167 6.86 -13.55 3.56
CA GLY A 167 6.81 -14.29 4.81
C GLY A 167 5.46 -14.18 5.51
N LYS A 168 4.92 -12.97 5.66
CA LYS A 168 3.60 -12.72 6.26
C LYS A 168 2.46 -13.43 5.50
N ILE A 169 2.49 -13.37 4.16
CA ILE A 169 1.52 -14.09 3.33
C ILE A 169 1.61 -15.60 3.60
N TRP A 170 2.84 -16.14 3.59
CA TRP A 170 3.06 -17.57 3.84
C TRP A 170 2.52 -18.00 5.21
N GLU A 171 2.89 -17.30 6.28
CA GLU A 171 2.47 -17.60 7.65
C GLU A 171 0.95 -17.58 7.79
N ASN A 172 0.31 -16.50 7.32
CA ASN A 172 -1.15 -16.35 7.35
C ASN A 172 -1.88 -17.47 6.58
N MET A 173 -1.34 -17.86 5.42
CA MET A 173 -1.96 -18.90 4.60
C MET A 173 -1.70 -20.30 5.15
N VAL A 174 -0.56 -20.53 5.81
CA VAL A 174 -0.28 -21.77 6.53
C VAL A 174 -1.21 -21.92 7.74
N GLU A 175 -1.44 -20.86 8.49
CA GLU A 175 -2.39 -20.87 9.60
C GLU A 175 -3.81 -21.17 9.11
N LYS A 176 -4.24 -20.50 8.04
CA LYS A 176 -5.61 -20.62 7.54
C LYS A 176 -5.90 -21.92 6.81
N PHE A 177 -4.96 -22.48 6.05
CA PHE A 177 -5.17 -23.60 5.14
C PHE A 177 -4.17 -24.76 5.31
N GLY A 178 -3.16 -24.61 6.16
CA GLY A 178 -2.01 -25.50 6.19
C GLY A 178 -2.22 -26.83 6.93
N GLU A 179 -3.33 -26.98 7.66
CA GLU A 179 -3.61 -28.20 8.43
C GLU A 179 -3.83 -29.40 7.50
N ASN A 180 -3.07 -30.50 7.72
CA ASN A 180 -3.13 -31.73 6.93
C ASN A 180 -2.89 -31.58 5.41
N ARG A 181 -2.21 -30.52 4.98
CA ARG A 181 -1.91 -30.27 3.56
C ARG A 181 -0.39 -30.28 3.29
N ARG A 182 0.01 -30.81 2.13
CA ARG A 182 1.37 -30.60 1.61
C ARG A 182 1.49 -29.15 1.18
N ARG A 183 2.51 -28.46 1.69
CA ARG A 183 2.79 -27.04 1.40
C ARG A 183 3.87 -26.95 0.33
N ILE A 184 3.65 -26.12 -0.68
CA ILE A 184 4.60 -25.88 -1.76
C ILE A 184 4.67 -24.38 -1.97
N MET A 185 5.87 -23.80 -1.92
CA MET A 185 6.13 -22.43 -2.29
C MET A 185 6.77 -22.38 -3.67
N LEU A 186 6.20 -21.59 -4.57
CA LEU A 186 6.78 -21.31 -5.87
C LEU A 186 7.29 -19.87 -5.87
N ILE A 187 8.60 -19.69 -6.02
CA ILE A 187 9.24 -18.38 -6.02
C ILE A 187 9.84 -18.15 -7.41
N ASN A 188 9.60 -16.96 -7.95
CA ASN A 188 10.25 -16.50 -9.16
C ASN A 188 10.99 -15.19 -8.87
N CYS A 189 12.31 -15.24 -8.85
CA CYS A 189 13.16 -14.08 -8.61
C CYS A 189 13.63 -13.48 -9.95
N ARG A 190 13.67 -12.17 -10.01
CA ARG A 190 14.23 -11.45 -11.16
C ARG A 190 15.76 -11.51 -11.10
N ALA A 191 16.41 -11.70 -12.25
CA ALA A 191 17.87 -11.80 -12.34
C ALA A 191 18.57 -10.47 -11.97
N ASP A 192 17.90 -9.34 -12.15
CA ASP A 192 18.40 -8.00 -11.83
C ASP A 192 18.23 -7.62 -10.35
N ARG A 193 17.50 -8.42 -9.58
CA ARG A 193 17.22 -8.20 -8.14
C ARG A 193 17.22 -9.51 -7.36
N PRO A 194 18.34 -10.25 -7.33
CA PRO A 194 18.37 -11.60 -6.75
C PRO A 194 18.29 -11.62 -5.21
N HIS A 195 18.40 -10.46 -4.57
CA HIS A 195 18.39 -10.27 -3.11
C HIS A 195 17.05 -9.78 -2.55
N ARG A 196 16.04 -9.69 -3.38
CA ARG A 196 14.65 -9.37 -3.00
C ARG A 196 13.79 -10.60 -2.87
#